data_73eecdd551503a055010c73bf53e1057
#
_entry.id   73eecdd551503a055010c73bf53e1057
#
_cell.length_a   1.000
_cell.length_b   1.000
_cell.length_c   1.000
_cell.angle_alpha   90.00
_cell.angle_beta   90.00
_cell.angle_gamma   90.00
#
_symmetry.space_group_name_H-M   'P 1'
#
loop_
_entity.id
_entity.type
_entity.pdbx_description
1 polymer ?
#
loop_
_entity_poly.entity_id
_entity_poly.type
_entity_poly.pdbx_seq_one_letter_code
_entity_poly.pdbx_strand_id
1 'polypeptide(L)'
;MFEVVAFIIFSVLTISMFSISVLTNNALYALSSLAAGMIFISAFFFLLDADFLGAVQIVVYTGAIMSLYAFGMMFFDSLAEVKEKIKNPRLVFLLSGMLALVVVVVLLA
;
A
#
# COMPACT_ATOMS: atom_id res chain seq x y z
N MET A 1 11.95 -21.13 -13.78
CA MET A 1 11.94 -19.94 -14.61
C MET A 1 10.64 -19.18 -14.58
N PHE A 2 9.53 -19.90 -14.67
CA PHE A 2 8.22 -19.27 -14.59
C PHE A 2 8.03 -18.48 -13.29
N GLU A 3 8.47 -19.05 -12.17
CA GLU A 3 8.35 -18.42 -10.87
C GLU A 3 9.13 -17.11 -10.77
N VAL A 4 10.32 -17.07 -11.36
CA VAL A 4 11.17 -15.88 -11.35
C VAL A 4 10.53 -14.77 -12.19
N VAL A 5 9.99 -15.11 -13.35
CA VAL A 5 9.32 -14.15 -14.22
C VAL A 5 8.08 -13.60 -13.53
N ALA A 6 7.27 -14.47 -12.93
CA ALA A 6 6.08 -14.05 -12.19
C ALA A 6 6.46 -13.14 -11.01
N PHE A 7 7.52 -13.48 -10.27
CA PHE A 7 8.00 -12.66 -9.16
C PHE A 7 8.37 -11.26 -9.63
N ILE A 8 9.10 -11.15 -10.72
CA ILE A 8 9.53 -9.86 -11.26
C ILE A 8 8.32 -9.03 -11.70
N ILE A 9 7.39 -9.65 -12.41
CA ILE A 9 6.18 -8.97 -12.89
C ILE A 9 5.37 -8.44 -11.71
N PHE A 10 5.09 -9.28 -10.72
CA PHE A 10 4.30 -8.87 -9.57
C PHE A 10 5.05 -7.84 -8.71
N SER A 11 6.38 -7.92 -8.65
CA SER A 11 7.18 -6.90 -7.96
C SER A 11 7.00 -5.53 -8.59
N VAL A 12 7.10 -5.46 -9.91
CA VAL A 12 6.94 -4.20 -10.64
C VAL A 12 5.53 -3.66 -10.45
N LEU A 13 4.53 -4.52 -10.57
CA LEU A 13 3.13 -4.10 -10.39
C LEU A 13 2.87 -3.61 -8.98
N THR A 14 3.37 -4.30 -7.97
CA THR A 14 3.19 -3.91 -6.57
C THR A 14 3.83 -2.56 -6.28
N ILE A 15 5.07 -2.38 -6.70
CA ILE A 15 5.78 -1.12 -6.50
C ILE A 15 5.06 0.01 -7.23
N SER A 16 4.60 -0.25 -8.45
CA SER A 16 3.86 0.75 -9.22
C SER A 16 2.58 1.18 -8.51
N MET A 17 1.82 0.22 -7.99
CA MET A 17 0.56 0.51 -7.30
C MET A 17 0.79 1.30 -6.01
N PHE A 18 1.80 0.92 -5.21
CA PHE A 18 2.11 1.66 -4.00
C PHE A 18 2.65 3.05 -4.32
N SER A 19 3.42 3.19 -5.39
CA SER A 19 3.90 4.51 -5.82
C SER A 19 2.74 5.42 -6.22
N ILE A 20 1.78 4.90 -6.95
CA ILE A 20 0.58 5.66 -7.32
C ILE A 20 -0.19 6.06 -6.07
N SER A 21 -0.31 5.14 -5.11
CA SER A 21 -1.00 5.42 -3.85
C SER A 21 -0.38 6.59 -3.09
N VAL A 22 0.95 6.66 -3.08
CA VAL A 22 1.67 7.71 -2.34
C VAL A 22 1.63 9.03 -3.10
N LEU A 23 1.74 9.00 -4.42
CA LEU A 23 1.93 10.20 -5.23
C LEU A 23 0.62 10.87 -5.64
N THR A 24 -0.48 10.15 -5.62
CA THR A 24 -1.76 10.73 -6.04
C THR A 24 -2.33 11.66 -4.97
N ASN A 25 -2.98 12.72 -5.43
CA ASN A 25 -3.67 13.67 -4.54
C ASN A 25 -5.11 13.28 -4.27
N ASN A 26 -5.64 12.30 -4.99
CA ASN A 26 -7.02 11.87 -4.84
C ASN A 26 -7.06 10.70 -3.85
N ALA A 27 -7.82 10.87 -2.75
CA ALA A 27 -7.89 9.88 -1.69
C ALA A 27 -8.47 8.54 -2.17
N LEU A 28 -9.50 8.59 -3.02
CA LEU A 28 -10.10 7.37 -3.55
C LEU A 28 -9.14 6.62 -4.47
N TYR A 29 -8.41 7.34 -5.29
CA TYR A 29 -7.39 6.75 -6.13
C TYR A 29 -6.27 6.12 -5.31
N ALA A 30 -5.83 6.82 -4.28
CA ALA A 30 -4.79 6.32 -3.38
C ALA A 30 -5.24 5.02 -2.72
N LEU A 31 -6.46 4.98 -2.22
CA LEU A 31 -7.01 3.81 -1.57
C LEU A 31 -7.16 2.64 -2.54
N SER A 32 -7.66 2.91 -3.74
CA SER A 32 -7.81 1.88 -4.77
C SER A 32 -6.48 1.29 -5.18
N SER A 33 -5.47 2.14 -5.36
CA SER A 33 -4.12 1.70 -5.70
C SER A 33 -3.50 0.88 -4.57
N LEU A 34 -3.75 1.28 -3.33
CA LEU A 34 -3.27 0.55 -2.17
C LEU A 34 -3.91 -0.85 -2.12
N ALA A 35 -5.21 -0.93 -2.35
CA ALA A 35 -5.92 -2.21 -2.38
C ALA A 35 -5.38 -3.12 -3.47
N ALA A 36 -5.14 -2.57 -4.65
CA ALA A 36 -4.56 -3.32 -5.76
C ALA A 36 -3.16 -3.83 -5.41
N GLY A 37 -2.35 -3.00 -4.76
CA GLY A 37 -1.03 -3.39 -4.30
C GLY A 37 -1.10 -4.53 -3.29
N MET A 38 -2.07 -4.50 -2.39
CA MET A 38 -2.28 -5.57 -1.42
C MET A 38 -2.64 -6.89 -2.09
N ILE A 39 -3.45 -6.83 -3.16
CA ILE A 39 -3.77 -8.03 -3.94
C ILE A 39 -2.51 -8.60 -4.59
N PHE A 40 -1.68 -7.74 -5.14
CA PHE A 40 -0.43 -8.20 -5.75
C PHE A 40 0.52 -8.79 -4.72
N ILE A 41 0.53 -8.27 -3.49
CA ILE A 41 1.31 -8.87 -2.41
C ILE A 41 0.83 -10.29 -2.11
N SER A 42 -0.47 -10.53 -2.17
CA SER A 42 -0.99 -11.88 -1.95
C SER A 42 -0.46 -12.87 -2.99
N ALA A 43 -0.19 -12.40 -4.21
CA ALA A 43 0.40 -13.23 -5.23
C ALA A 43 1.77 -13.76 -4.83
N PHE A 44 2.55 -12.98 -4.09
CA PHE A 44 3.84 -13.44 -3.57
C PHE A 44 3.67 -14.59 -2.59
N PHE A 45 2.65 -14.54 -1.74
CA PHE A 45 2.36 -15.64 -0.82
C PHE A 45 2.02 -16.92 -1.58
N PHE A 46 1.23 -16.80 -2.65
CA PHE A 46 0.91 -17.97 -3.48
C PHE A 46 2.14 -18.50 -4.20
N LEU A 47 3.03 -17.64 -4.63
CA LEU A 47 4.29 -18.07 -5.26
C LEU A 47 5.19 -18.80 -4.28
N LEU A 48 5.09 -18.48 -2.99
CA LEU A 48 5.87 -19.12 -1.93
C LEU A 48 5.16 -20.35 -1.35
N ASP A 49 4.09 -20.80 -1.97
CA ASP A 49 3.25 -21.93 -1.50
C ASP A 49 2.60 -21.67 -0.14
N ALA A 50 2.49 -20.40 0.24
CA ALA A 50 1.79 -20.01 1.47
C ALA A 50 0.35 -19.65 1.15
N ASP A 51 -0.43 -20.64 0.70
CA ASP A 51 -1.78 -20.42 0.18
C ASP A 51 -2.71 -19.84 1.24
N PHE A 52 -2.60 -20.33 2.47
CA PHE A 52 -3.42 -19.81 3.57
C PHE A 52 -3.13 -18.35 3.84
N LEU A 53 -1.84 -17.98 3.88
CA LEU A 53 -1.46 -16.59 4.09
C LEU A 53 -1.89 -15.69 2.95
N GLY A 54 -1.83 -16.20 1.71
CA GLY A 54 -2.32 -15.45 0.57
C GLY A 54 -3.81 -15.20 0.65
N ALA A 55 -4.58 -16.20 1.04
CA ALA A 55 -6.02 -16.05 1.21
C ALA A 55 -6.35 -15.08 2.33
N VAL A 56 -5.65 -15.17 3.46
CA VAL A 56 -5.84 -14.24 4.59
C VAL A 56 -5.48 -12.83 4.18
N GLN A 57 -4.42 -12.66 3.41
CA GLN A 57 -4.02 -11.35 2.91
C GLN A 57 -5.15 -10.70 2.13
N ILE A 58 -5.79 -11.44 1.23
CA ILE A 58 -6.88 -10.90 0.42
C ILE A 58 -8.10 -10.60 1.29
N VAL A 59 -8.51 -11.56 2.12
CA VAL A 59 -9.74 -11.43 2.88
C VAL A 59 -9.63 -10.34 3.95
N VAL A 60 -8.55 -10.33 4.71
CA VAL A 60 -8.41 -9.42 5.85
C VAL A 60 -7.95 -8.05 5.41
N TYR A 61 -6.85 -7.98 4.65
CA TYR A 61 -6.30 -6.67 4.29
C TYR A 61 -7.08 -6.01 3.19
N THR A 62 -7.30 -6.70 2.09
CA THR A 62 -8.00 -6.10 0.95
C THR A 62 -9.49 -6.00 1.19
N GLY A 63 -10.07 -7.03 1.78
CA GLY A 63 -11.51 -7.04 2.04
C GLY A 63 -11.92 -6.19 3.23
N ALA A 64 -11.46 -6.57 4.41
CA ALA A 64 -11.95 -5.95 5.66
C ALA A 64 -11.31 -4.60 5.92
N ILE A 65 -10.00 -4.52 5.92
CA ILE A 65 -9.30 -3.29 6.32
C ILE A 65 -9.47 -2.20 5.27
N MET A 66 -9.31 -2.53 4.00
CA MET A 66 -9.49 -1.53 2.95
C MET A 66 -10.93 -1.03 2.88
N SER A 67 -11.90 -1.91 3.15
CA SER A 67 -13.30 -1.50 3.21
C SER A 67 -13.55 -0.52 4.35
N LEU A 68 -12.94 -0.74 5.51
CA LEU A 68 -13.04 0.19 6.63
C LEU A 68 -12.40 1.53 6.30
N TYR A 69 -11.25 1.52 5.63
CA TYR A 69 -10.61 2.76 5.19
C TYR A 69 -11.47 3.50 4.17
N ALA A 70 -12.06 2.78 3.23
CA ALA A 70 -12.93 3.39 2.23
C ALA A 70 -14.14 4.06 2.90
N PHE A 71 -14.76 3.35 3.83
CA PHE A 71 -15.89 3.88 4.58
C PHE A 71 -15.49 5.11 5.38
N GLY A 72 -14.35 5.03 6.09
CA GLY A 72 -13.85 6.15 6.87
C GLY A 72 -13.55 7.37 6.01
N MET A 73 -12.94 7.15 4.86
CA MET A 73 -12.61 8.24 3.95
C MET A 73 -13.86 8.90 3.39
N MET A 74 -14.86 8.12 3.05
CA MET A 74 -16.13 8.68 2.58
C MET A 74 -16.78 9.53 3.66
N PHE A 75 -16.71 9.08 4.90
CA PHE A 75 -17.27 9.80 6.03
C PHE A 75 -16.53 11.10 6.29
N PHE A 76 -15.19 11.04 6.32
CA PHE A 76 -14.37 12.22 6.56
C PHE A 76 -14.42 13.22 5.41
N ASP A 77 -14.51 12.73 4.18
CA ASP A 77 -14.58 13.60 3.02
C ASP A 77 -15.84 14.46 3.03
N SER A 78 -16.92 13.95 3.58
CA SER A 78 -18.15 14.72 3.71
C SER A 78 -18.10 15.74 4.84
N LEU A 79 -17.17 15.58 5.80
CA LEU A 79 -17.05 16.46 6.97
C LEU A 79 -15.96 17.52 6.82
N ALA A 80 -14.96 17.27 6.01
CA ALA A 80 -13.76 18.06 6.07
C ALA A 80 -13.29 18.48 4.68
N GLU A 81 -13.51 19.72 4.38
CA GLU A 81 -12.67 20.45 3.46
C GLU A 81 -11.39 20.92 4.17
N VAL A 82 -10.93 20.18 5.16
CA VAL A 82 -9.68 20.54 5.81
C VAL A 82 -8.55 20.07 4.90
N LYS A 83 -8.16 20.96 4.02
CA LYS A 83 -6.90 20.80 3.32
C LYS A 83 -5.80 20.99 4.33
N GLU A 84 -5.23 19.91 4.80
CA GLU A 84 -3.96 19.98 5.48
C GLU A 84 -2.94 20.55 4.50
N LYS A 85 -2.67 21.84 4.66
CA LYS A 85 -1.56 22.45 3.95
C LYS A 85 -0.29 21.95 4.60
N ILE A 86 0.30 20.95 3.97
CA ILE A 86 1.65 20.53 4.30
C ILE A 86 2.56 21.68 3.89
N LYS A 87 3.03 22.45 4.88
CA LYS A 87 3.81 23.65 4.61
C LYS A 87 5.16 23.36 3.97
N ASN A 88 5.68 22.14 4.12
CA ASN A 88 6.99 21.75 3.60
C ASN A 88 6.95 20.30 3.11
N PRO A 89 6.61 20.07 1.83
CA PRO A 89 6.63 18.71 1.29
C PRO A 89 8.01 18.06 1.39
N ARG A 90 9.07 18.84 1.32
CA ARG A 90 10.43 18.31 1.47
C ARG A 90 10.69 17.76 2.86
N LEU A 91 10.22 18.46 3.88
CA LEU A 91 10.40 18.00 5.26
C LEU A 91 9.66 16.70 5.52
N VAL A 92 8.41 16.62 5.06
CA VAL A 92 7.60 15.39 5.19
C VAL A 92 8.27 14.24 4.45
N PHE A 93 8.77 14.49 3.25
CA PHE A 93 9.42 13.47 2.45
C PHE A 93 10.70 12.98 3.14
N LEU A 94 11.49 13.88 3.70
CA LEU A 94 12.70 13.53 4.43
C LEU A 94 12.39 12.73 5.69
N LEU A 95 11.40 13.16 6.46
CA LEU A 95 11.00 12.46 7.67
C LEU A 95 10.48 11.06 7.37
N SER A 96 9.68 10.92 6.32
CA SER A 96 9.17 9.62 5.88
C SER A 96 10.30 8.72 5.43
N GLY A 97 11.26 9.26 4.68
CA GLY A 97 12.41 8.51 4.23
C GLY A 97 13.28 8.04 5.39
N MET A 98 13.50 8.91 6.38
CA MET A 98 14.25 8.55 7.58
C MET A 98 13.55 7.47 8.38
N LEU A 99 12.24 7.57 8.53
CA LEU A 99 11.46 6.57 9.24
C LEU A 99 11.53 5.22 8.52
N ALA A 100 11.39 5.22 7.20
CA ALA A 100 11.50 4.02 6.41
C ALA A 100 12.87 3.38 6.54
N LEU A 101 13.92 4.20 6.52
CA LEU A 101 15.28 3.74 6.69
C LEU A 101 15.48 3.09 8.06
N VAL A 102 14.97 3.71 9.12
CA VAL A 102 15.04 3.17 10.48
C VAL A 102 14.33 1.82 10.55
N VAL A 103 13.16 1.71 9.97
CA VAL A 103 12.41 0.45 9.94
C VAL A 103 13.20 -0.64 9.24
N VAL A 104 13.80 -0.32 8.09
CA VAL A 104 14.61 -1.28 7.35
C VAL A 104 15.81 -1.73 8.16
N VAL A 105 16.52 -0.80 8.80
CA VAL A 105 17.68 -1.12 9.63
C VAL A 105 17.29 -2.03 10.79
N VAL A 106 16.18 -1.74 11.46
CA VAL A 106 15.69 -2.55 12.57
C VAL A 106 15.34 -3.96 12.11
N LEU A 107 14.70 -4.08 10.95
CA LEU A 107 14.34 -5.39 10.40
C LEU A 107 15.56 -6.21 10.00
N LEU A 108 16.61 -5.56 9.51
CA LEU A 108 17.83 -6.25 9.11
C LEU A 108 18.72 -6.61 10.29
N ALA A 109 18.59 -5.91 11.38
CA ALA A 109 19.31 -6.22 12.61
C ALA A 109 18.60 -7.32 13.39
#